data_1b0b536f1adafda6afac954659465370
#
_entry.id   1b0b536f1adafda6afac954659465370
#
_cell.length_a   1.000
_cell.length_b   1.000
_cell.length_c   1.000
_cell.angle_alpha   90.00
_cell.angle_beta   90.00
_cell.angle_gamma   90.00
#
_symmetry.space_group_name_H-M   'P 1'
#
loop_
_entity.id
_entity.type
_entity.pdbx_description
1 polymer ?
#
loop_
_entity_poly.entity_id
_entity_poly.type
_entity_poly.pdbx_seq_one_letter_code
_entity_poly.pdbx_strand_id
1 'polypeptide(L)'
;LRYDYDASKIDEDTMVEKHRRFPAQFLGASDFRGVRNQVYEILDNAWDECAEHNYKMKEIGIDFKSKILLEIRADDSVVVEDNGRGIPCGKGEGENEVPAIYKVFEREGAGGKARGGKGYTAPTAGQHGTGSAVVNSTSEYFRVVTNTATDEASGVYVVEYYKGKRVRELSKIAEIQYDGTIPITGTRVEYRYDQTIFSQTIDGGVADAFSREEIIER
;
A
#
# COMPACT_ATOMS: atom_id res chain seq x y z
N LEU A 1 0.09 22.69 47.08
CA LEU A 1 0.35 22.85 45.63
C LEU A 1 -0.57 21.89 44.89
N ARG A 2 -1.51 22.37 44.08
CA ARG A 2 -2.27 21.53 43.13
C ARG A 2 -1.64 21.74 41.74
N TYR A 3 -1.26 20.66 41.07
CA TYR A 3 -0.79 20.72 39.71
C TYR A 3 -2.02 20.81 38.79
N ASP A 4 -1.96 21.71 37.82
CA ASP A 4 -2.95 21.83 36.73
C ASP A 4 -2.63 20.81 35.60
N TYR A 5 -2.55 19.53 35.98
CA TYR A 5 -2.29 18.42 35.07
C TYR A 5 -3.23 17.27 35.48
N ASP A 6 -4.20 17.02 34.64
CA ASP A 6 -5.20 15.97 34.81
C ASP A 6 -5.44 15.21 33.50
N ALA A 7 -6.30 14.22 33.53
CA ALA A 7 -6.58 13.36 32.38
C ALA A 7 -7.08 14.12 31.13
N SER A 8 -7.67 15.30 31.27
CA SER A 8 -8.13 16.13 30.13
C SER A 8 -6.99 16.77 29.34
N LYS A 9 -5.77 16.71 29.87
CA LYS A 9 -4.55 17.22 29.24
C LYS A 9 -3.75 16.13 28.52
N ILE A 10 -4.30 14.92 28.49
CA ILE A 10 -3.70 13.77 27.78
C ILE A 10 -4.52 13.50 26.53
N ASP A 11 -3.98 13.89 25.39
CA ASP A 11 -4.56 13.61 24.08
C ASP A 11 -3.93 12.34 23.48
N GLU A 12 -4.73 11.58 22.75
CA GLU A 12 -4.29 10.40 22.01
C GLU A 12 -4.34 10.68 20.51
N ASP A 13 -3.18 10.66 19.86
CA ASP A 13 -3.10 10.77 18.41
C ASP A 13 -3.72 9.52 17.75
N THR A 14 -4.51 9.70 16.72
CA THR A 14 -4.91 8.60 15.82
C THR A 14 -3.69 8.05 15.08
N MET A 15 -3.81 6.85 14.50
CA MET A 15 -2.76 6.26 13.67
C MET A 15 -2.29 7.23 12.57
N VAL A 16 -3.23 7.85 11.86
CA VAL A 16 -2.91 8.80 10.78
C VAL A 16 -2.15 10.01 11.33
N GLU A 17 -2.56 10.57 12.48
CA GLU A 17 -1.88 11.69 13.13
C GLU A 17 -0.47 11.32 13.58
N LYS A 18 -0.27 10.12 14.14
CA LYS A 18 1.06 9.61 14.51
C LYS A 18 1.99 9.50 13.31
N HIS A 19 1.51 8.90 12.21
CA HIS A 19 2.30 8.75 10.98
C HIS A 19 2.71 10.11 10.41
N ARG A 20 1.78 11.06 10.38
CA ARG A 20 2.00 12.40 9.85
C ARG A 20 2.91 13.25 10.73
N ARG A 21 2.80 13.10 12.05
CA ARG A 21 3.59 13.85 13.04
C ARG A 21 5.02 13.32 13.19
N PHE A 22 5.19 12.00 13.06
CA PHE A 22 6.46 11.31 13.28
C PHE A 22 6.87 10.41 12.10
N PRO A 23 6.95 10.92 10.85
CA PRO A 23 7.20 10.08 9.68
C PRO A 23 8.52 9.33 9.77
N ALA A 24 9.55 9.93 10.38
CA ALA A 24 10.86 9.30 10.56
C ALA A 24 10.81 8.02 11.40
N GLN A 25 9.85 7.89 12.32
CA GLN A 25 9.68 6.69 13.14
C GLN A 25 9.25 5.49 12.31
N PHE A 26 8.47 5.72 11.25
CA PHE A 26 7.86 4.67 10.42
C PHE A 26 8.59 4.50 9.09
N LEU A 27 9.08 5.59 8.50
CA LEU A 27 9.78 5.61 7.21
C LEU A 27 11.31 5.80 7.35
N GLY A 28 11.84 5.80 8.59
CA GLY A 28 13.26 5.94 8.85
C GLY A 28 13.82 7.35 8.67
N ALA A 29 13.09 8.27 8.03
CA ALA A 29 13.47 9.65 7.81
C ALA A 29 12.26 10.55 7.57
N SER A 30 12.44 11.88 7.76
CA SER A 30 11.44 12.92 7.45
C SER A 30 11.89 13.85 6.31
N ASP A 31 12.85 13.43 5.52
CA ASP A 31 13.37 14.10 4.33
C ASP A 31 13.14 13.23 3.08
N PHE A 32 13.87 13.49 1.97
CA PHE A 32 13.79 12.72 0.73
C PHE A 32 13.99 11.20 0.92
N ARG A 33 14.76 10.78 1.94
CA ARG A 33 14.94 9.34 2.25
C ARG A 33 13.64 8.71 2.71
N GLY A 34 12.83 9.45 3.47
CA GLY A 34 11.48 9.02 3.84
C GLY A 34 10.56 8.88 2.63
N VAL A 35 10.62 9.83 1.70
CA VAL A 35 9.88 9.77 0.43
C VAL A 35 10.32 8.57 -0.42
N ARG A 36 11.63 8.32 -0.51
CA ARG A 36 12.18 7.15 -1.17
C ARG A 36 11.69 5.85 -0.53
N ASN A 37 11.66 5.79 0.81
CA ASN A 37 11.18 4.62 1.53
C ASN A 37 9.67 4.37 1.30
N GLN A 38 8.85 5.42 1.09
CA GLN A 38 7.46 5.22 0.64
C GLN A 38 7.38 4.40 -0.66
N VAL A 39 8.23 4.72 -1.63
CA VAL A 39 8.25 3.98 -2.90
C VAL A 39 8.64 2.53 -2.66
N TYR A 40 9.64 2.29 -1.84
CA TYR A 40 10.08 0.94 -1.50
C TYR A 40 8.99 0.13 -0.80
N GLU A 41 8.24 0.70 0.13
CA GLU A 41 7.14 0.00 0.80
C GLU A 41 6.07 -0.49 -0.18
N ILE A 42 5.75 0.30 -1.21
CA ILE A 42 4.77 -0.10 -2.23
C ILE A 42 5.38 -1.10 -3.22
N LEU A 43 6.64 -0.92 -3.61
CA LEU A 43 7.35 -1.87 -4.48
C LEU A 43 7.51 -3.26 -3.83
N ASP A 44 7.89 -3.32 -2.55
CA ASP A 44 8.03 -4.57 -1.81
C ASP A 44 6.68 -5.33 -1.74
N ASN A 45 5.57 -4.60 -1.60
CA ASN A 45 4.25 -5.21 -1.64
C ASN A 45 3.90 -5.76 -3.02
N ALA A 46 4.19 -5.02 -4.09
CA ALA A 46 3.98 -5.48 -5.46
C ALA A 46 4.84 -6.72 -5.77
N TRP A 47 6.09 -6.72 -5.31
CA TRP A 47 6.98 -7.87 -5.43
C TRP A 47 6.44 -9.10 -4.74
N ASP A 48 6.01 -8.98 -3.49
CA ASP A 48 5.49 -10.08 -2.70
C ASP A 48 4.21 -10.68 -3.32
N GLU A 49 3.31 -9.83 -3.84
CA GLU A 49 2.12 -10.28 -4.55
C GLU A 49 2.45 -11.01 -5.86
N CYS A 50 3.40 -10.50 -6.62
CA CYS A 50 3.88 -11.16 -7.84
C CYS A 50 4.55 -12.51 -7.54
N ALA A 51 5.38 -12.57 -6.49
CA ALA A 51 6.06 -13.80 -6.09
C ALA A 51 5.05 -14.88 -5.65
N GLU A 52 4.07 -14.52 -4.83
CA GLU A 52 3.02 -15.44 -4.39
C GLU A 52 2.14 -15.88 -5.55
N HIS A 53 1.75 -14.95 -6.44
CA HIS A 53 0.96 -15.30 -7.63
C HIS A 53 1.72 -16.27 -8.54
N ASN A 54 2.98 -16.01 -8.80
CA ASN A 54 3.83 -16.90 -9.59
C ASN A 54 3.93 -18.30 -8.96
N TYR A 55 4.13 -18.35 -7.65
CA TYR A 55 4.14 -19.62 -6.92
C TYR A 55 2.83 -20.39 -7.12
N LYS A 56 1.68 -19.76 -6.92
CA LYS A 56 0.34 -20.37 -7.10
C LYS A 56 0.08 -20.81 -8.54
N MET A 57 0.44 -20.00 -9.52
CA MET A 57 0.28 -20.35 -10.94
C MET A 57 1.13 -21.57 -11.31
N LYS A 58 2.35 -21.65 -10.78
CA LYS A 58 3.23 -22.79 -10.99
C LYS A 58 2.67 -24.09 -10.41
N GLU A 59 2.00 -24.04 -9.26
CA GLU A 59 1.34 -25.22 -8.65
C GLU A 59 0.28 -25.83 -9.58
N ILE A 60 -0.36 -25.02 -10.43
CA ILE A 60 -1.36 -25.48 -11.42
C ILE A 60 -0.80 -25.60 -12.84
N GLY A 61 0.53 -25.56 -13.00
CA GLY A 61 1.22 -25.79 -14.28
C GLY A 61 1.21 -24.61 -15.25
N ILE A 62 0.94 -23.39 -14.76
CA ILE A 62 0.92 -22.17 -15.58
C ILE A 62 2.24 -21.43 -15.42
N ASP A 63 2.90 -21.11 -16.55
CA ASP A 63 4.10 -20.26 -16.60
C ASP A 63 3.69 -18.78 -16.57
N PHE A 64 3.43 -18.28 -15.37
CA PHE A 64 3.04 -16.89 -15.14
C PHE A 64 4.26 -15.95 -15.27
N LYS A 65 4.08 -14.84 -15.95
CA LYS A 65 5.11 -13.80 -16.09
C LYS A 65 4.76 -12.61 -15.19
N SER A 66 5.43 -12.53 -14.06
CA SER A 66 5.33 -11.40 -13.16
C SER A 66 5.75 -10.10 -13.83
N LYS A 67 4.98 -9.04 -13.61
CA LYS A 67 5.28 -7.70 -14.13
C LYS A 67 5.03 -6.68 -13.02
N ILE A 68 5.99 -5.77 -12.82
CA ILE A 68 5.87 -4.62 -11.96
C ILE A 68 6.25 -3.39 -12.78
N LEU A 69 5.39 -2.39 -12.79
CA LEU A 69 5.64 -1.08 -13.37
C LEU A 69 5.85 -0.07 -12.24
N LEU A 70 6.97 0.64 -12.27
CA LEU A 70 7.20 1.85 -11.49
C LEU A 70 7.23 3.04 -12.45
N GLU A 71 6.37 4.02 -12.21
CA GLU A 71 6.34 5.29 -12.93
C GLU A 71 6.45 6.44 -11.94
N ILE A 72 7.43 7.31 -12.11
CA ILE A 72 7.59 8.55 -11.36
C ILE A 72 7.31 9.69 -12.33
N ARG A 73 6.32 10.51 -12.04
CA ARG A 73 5.84 11.56 -12.93
C ARG A 73 6.42 12.93 -12.56
N ALA A 74 6.35 13.85 -13.51
CA ALA A 74 6.86 15.22 -13.35
C ALA A 74 6.14 16.05 -12.26
N ASP A 75 4.95 15.62 -11.83
CA ASP A 75 4.19 16.22 -10.73
C ASP A 75 4.46 15.56 -9.36
N ASP A 76 5.54 14.78 -9.28
CA ASP A 76 5.92 13.98 -8.11
C ASP A 76 4.93 12.87 -7.73
N SER A 77 3.96 12.57 -8.57
CA SER A 77 3.14 11.38 -8.36
C SER A 77 3.91 10.12 -8.73
N VAL A 78 3.70 9.10 -7.93
CA VAL A 78 4.30 7.78 -8.09
C VAL A 78 3.20 6.78 -8.40
N VAL A 79 3.44 5.92 -9.37
CA VAL A 79 2.57 4.80 -9.72
C VAL A 79 3.38 3.51 -9.59
N VAL A 80 2.85 2.57 -8.83
CA VAL A 80 3.32 1.18 -8.82
C VAL A 80 2.16 0.29 -9.24
N GLU A 81 2.37 -0.52 -10.25
CA GLU A 81 1.38 -1.45 -10.77
C GLU A 81 1.98 -2.84 -10.87
N ASP A 82 1.27 -3.83 -10.36
CA ASP A 82 1.62 -5.25 -10.44
C ASP A 82 0.52 -6.06 -11.13
N ASN A 83 0.88 -7.24 -11.60
CA ASN A 83 -0.05 -8.26 -12.09
C ASN A 83 -0.17 -9.45 -11.12
N GLY A 84 -0.03 -9.20 -9.82
CA GLY A 84 -0.23 -10.17 -8.76
C GLY A 84 -1.70 -10.60 -8.60
N ARG A 85 -2.05 -11.15 -7.43
CA ARG A 85 -3.41 -11.66 -7.15
C ARG A 85 -4.47 -10.58 -7.00
N GLY A 86 -4.08 -9.33 -6.84
CA GLY A 86 -4.97 -8.25 -6.41
C GLY A 86 -5.28 -8.32 -4.91
N ILE A 87 -5.87 -7.25 -4.39
CA ILE A 87 -6.24 -7.14 -2.96
C ILE A 87 -7.70 -7.57 -2.80
N PRO A 88 -8.02 -8.50 -1.87
CA PRO A 88 -9.41 -8.91 -1.62
C PRO A 88 -10.29 -7.72 -1.23
N CYS A 89 -11.44 -7.59 -1.88
CA CYS A 89 -12.42 -6.52 -1.68
C CYS A 89 -13.68 -6.99 -0.95
N GLY A 90 -13.83 -8.30 -0.72
CA GLY A 90 -14.90 -8.87 0.09
C GLY A 90 -14.75 -8.51 1.57
N LYS A 91 -15.83 -8.62 2.30
CA LYS A 91 -15.84 -8.56 3.77
C LYS A 91 -15.50 -9.95 4.28
N GLY A 92 -14.57 -10.04 5.24
CA GLY A 92 -14.33 -11.28 5.94
C GLY A 92 -15.54 -11.73 6.79
N GLU A 93 -15.41 -12.89 7.45
CA GLU A 93 -16.43 -13.39 8.35
C GLU A 93 -16.45 -12.60 9.67
N GLY A 94 -17.63 -12.17 10.13
CA GLY A 94 -17.83 -11.48 11.40
C GLY A 94 -18.67 -10.19 11.28
N GLU A 95 -19.40 -9.84 12.34
CA GLU A 95 -20.31 -8.69 12.36
C GLU A 95 -19.61 -7.33 12.14
N ASN A 96 -18.34 -7.21 12.52
CA ASN A 96 -17.55 -5.98 12.41
C ASN A 96 -16.47 -6.06 11.32
N GLU A 97 -16.57 -7.03 10.41
CA GLU A 97 -15.58 -7.18 9.36
C GLU A 97 -15.75 -6.11 8.27
N VAL A 98 -14.61 -5.55 7.89
CA VAL A 98 -14.49 -4.57 6.81
C VAL A 98 -13.73 -5.21 5.64
N PRO A 99 -13.89 -4.73 4.41
CA PRO A 99 -13.10 -5.17 3.27
C PRO A 99 -11.60 -5.23 3.58
N ALA A 100 -10.92 -6.30 3.13
CA ALA A 100 -9.51 -6.49 3.43
C ALA A 100 -8.63 -5.31 2.96
N ILE A 101 -8.99 -4.67 1.85
CA ILE A 101 -8.31 -3.49 1.34
C ILE A 101 -8.27 -2.33 2.36
N TYR A 102 -9.32 -2.14 3.16
CA TYR A 102 -9.31 -1.13 4.22
C TYR A 102 -8.34 -1.50 5.34
N LYS A 103 -8.24 -2.79 5.67
CA LYS A 103 -7.27 -3.25 6.68
C LYS A 103 -5.84 -2.96 6.22
N VAL A 104 -5.52 -3.19 4.94
CA VAL A 104 -4.19 -2.98 4.36
C VAL A 104 -3.77 -1.51 4.40
N PHE A 105 -4.67 -0.58 4.13
CA PHE A 105 -4.33 0.84 3.98
C PHE A 105 -4.72 1.72 5.17
N GLU A 106 -5.53 1.21 6.11
CA GLU A 106 -6.06 2.00 7.22
C GLU A 106 -5.68 1.45 8.60
N ARG A 107 -4.91 0.34 8.69
CA ARG A 107 -4.53 -0.28 9.96
C ARG A 107 -3.06 -0.69 9.97
N GLU A 108 -2.42 -0.53 11.13
CA GLU A 108 -1.10 -1.09 11.37
C GLU A 108 -1.19 -2.60 11.65
N GLY A 109 -0.14 -3.33 11.25
CA GLY A 109 -0.05 -4.78 11.50
C GLY A 109 -1.11 -5.61 10.80
N ALA A 110 -1.77 -5.03 9.78
CA ALA A 110 -2.73 -5.73 8.95
C ALA A 110 -2.08 -6.21 7.65
N GLY A 111 -2.56 -7.32 7.13
CA GLY A 111 -2.11 -7.91 5.88
C GLY A 111 -1.85 -9.41 6.01
N GLY A 112 -1.76 -10.09 4.87
CA GLY A 112 -1.53 -11.54 4.80
C GLY A 112 -0.18 -12.00 5.37
N LYS A 113 0.73 -11.06 5.66
CA LYS A 113 2.07 -11.27 6.24
C LYS A 113 2.11 -11.12 7.77
N ALA A 114 1.03 -10.64 8.40
CA ALA A 114 0.98 -10.48 9.85
C ALA A 114 1.17 -11.83 10.57
N ARG A 115 1.59 -11.80 11.84
CA ARG A 115 1.91 -13.00 12.65
C ARG A 115 0.87 -14.11 12.47
N GLY A 116 1.28 -15.26 11.91
CA GLY A 116 0.40 -16.38 11.62
C GLY A 116 -0.50 -16.17 10.40
N GLY A 117 -0.27 -15.13 9.61
CA GLY A 117 -1.00 -14.87 8.36
C GLY A 117 -0.83 -16.03 7.38
N LYS A 118 -1.96 -16.53 6.87
CA LYS A 118 -1.99 -17.64 5.90
C LYS A 118 -2.00 -17.13 4.45
N GLY A 119 -1.71 -15.85 4.24
CA GLY A 119 -1.85 -15.19 2.94
C GLY A 119 -0.72 -15.45 1.97
N TYR A 120 0.44 -15.86 2.46
CA TYR A 120 1.64 -16.05 1.66
C TYR A 120 2.32 -17.40 1.95
N THR A 121 2.73 -18.07 0.89
CA THR A 121 3.53 -19.32 0.92
C THR A 121 4.98 -19.01 0.50
N ALA A 122 5.17 -18.07 -0.41
CA ALA A 122 6.48 -17.59 -0.82
C ALA A 122 7.14 -16.71 0.27
N PRO A 123 8.49 -16.66 0.33
CA PRO A 123 9.20 -15.67 1.16
C PRO A 123 8.77 -14.24 0.81
N THR A 124 8.57 -13.40 1.83
CA THR A 124 8.11 -12.01 1.67
C THR A 124 9.20 -11.01 2.04
N ALA A 125 9.30 -9.90 1.31
CA ALA A 125 10.19 -8.78 1.61
C ALA A 125 9.63 -7.91 2.74
N GLY A 126 8.32 -7.64 2.74
CA GLY A 126 7.65 -6.86 3.77
C GLY A 126 7.40 -7.67 5.05
N GLN A 127 7.87 -7.17 6.21
CA GLN A 127 7.83 -7.93 7.47
C GLN A 127 6.76 -7.43 8.46
N HIS A 128 6.35 -6.18 8.41
CA HIS A 128 5.62 -5.53 9.51
C HIS A 128 4.14 -5.26 9.23
N GLY A 129 3.69 -5.29 7.96
CA GLY A 129 2.30 -5.01 7.58
C GLY A 129 1.84 -3.59 7.91
N THR A 130 2.76 -2.63 8.04
CA THR A 130 2.49 -1.22 8.38
C THR A 130 2.75 -0.28 7.22
N GLY A 131 3.62 -0.64 6.29
CA GLY A 131 4.15 0.24 5.25
C GLY A 131 3.07 0.91 4.40
N SER A 132 2.11 0.14 3.87
CA SER A 132 1.01 0.70 3.05
C SER A 132 0.16 1.73 3.79
N ALA A 133 -0.13 1.49 5.08
CA ALA A 133 -0.91 2.43 5.91
C ALA A 133 -0.12 3.71 6.19
N VAL A 134 1.20 3.60 6.38
CA VAL A 134 2.10 4.75 6.55
C VAL A 134 2.17 5.57 5.28
N VAL A 135 2.36 4.94 4.11
CA VAL A 135 2.40 5.65 2.82
C VAL A 135 1.08 6.37 2.57
N ASN A 136 -0.07 5.70 2.76
CA ASN A 136 -1.38 6.34 2.67
C ASN A 136 -1.47 7.57 3.59
N SER A 137 -1.12 7.42 4.88
CA SER A 137 -1.23 8.50 5.88
C SER A 137 -0.33 9.70 5.56
N THR A 138 0.85 9.47 4.99
CA THR A 138 1.86 10.49 4.70
C THR A 138 1.81 11.01 3.26
N SER A 139 0.84 10.56 2.48
CA SER A 139 0.53 11.07 1.14
C SER A 139 -0.51 12.19 1.20
N GLU A 140 -0.40 13.15 0.28
CA GLU A 140 -1.46 14.12 0.04
C GLU A 140 -2.66 13.44 -0.64
N TYR A 141 -2.37 12.64 -1.65
CA TYR A 141 -3.33 11.85 -2.42
C TYR A 141 -2.85 10.42 -2.52
N PHE A 142 -3.78 9.46 -2.36
CA PHE A 142 -3.47 8.05 -2.47
C PHE A 142 -4.68 7.32 -3.09
N ARG A 143 -4.46 6.62 -4.19
CA ARG A 143 -5.48 5.91 -4.94
C ARG A 143 -5.06 4.48 -5.18
N VAL A 144 -5.98 3.56 -4.97
CA VAL A 144 -5.78 2.14 -5.27
C VAL A 144 -6.85 1.68 -6.25
N VAL A 145 -6.40 1.06 -7.33
CA VAL A 145 -7.23 0.27 -8.23
C VAL A 145 -6.76 -1.17 -8.13
N THR A 146 -7.65 -2.10 -7.85
CA THR A 146 -7.30 -3.51 -7.75
C THR A 146 -8.27 -4.37 -8.55
N ASN A 147 -7.70 -5.30 -9.30
CA ASN A 147 -8.41 -6.34 -10.04
C ASN A 147 -8.31 -7.61 -9.21
N THR A 148 -9.39 -8.08 -8.67
CA THR A 148 -9.42 -9.26 -7.80
C THR A 148 -10.46 -10.27 -8.26
N ALA A 149 -10.16 -11.55 -8.08
CA ALA A 149 -11.03 -12.66 -8.42
C ALA A 149 -11.08 -13.63 -7.24
N THR A 150 -11.79 -13.25 -6.19
CA THR A 150 -12.06 -14.10 -5.02
C THR A 150 -13.51 -14.53 -5.00
N ASP A 151 -13.83 -15.58 -4.23
CA ASP A 151 -15.22 -16.07 -4.08
C ASP A 151 -16.13 -15.00 -3.50
N GLU A 152 -15.60 -14.10 -2.65
CA GLU A 152 -16.36 -13.03 -1.99
C GLU A 152 -16.51 -11.79 -2.87
N ALA A 153 -15.54 -11.53 -3.76
CA ALA A 153 -15.53 -10.35 -4.62
C ALA A 153 -14.72 -10.60 -5.88
N SER A 154 -15.34 -10.35 -7.03
CA SER A 154 -14.66 -10.42 -8.33
C SER A 154 -14.97 -9.16 -9.13
N GLY A 155 -13.92 -8.55 -9.69
CA GLY A 155 -14.02 -7.32 -10.49
C GLY A 155 -12.85 -6.36 -10.30
N VAL A 156 -13.00 -5.19 -10.89
CA VAL A 156 -12.09 -4.05 -10.73
C VAL A 156 -12.69 -3.09 -9.71
N TYR A 157 -11.93 -2.80 -8.68
CA TYR A 157 -12.37 -1.94 -7.58
C TYR A 157 -11.44 -0.74 -7.43
N VAL A 158 -11.98 0.35 -6.90
CA VAL A 158 -11.22 1.57 -6.60
C VAL A 158 -11.57 2.10 -5.21
N VAL A 159 -10.55 2.63 -4.53
CA VAL A 159 -10.67 3.40 -3.29
C VAL A 159 -9.70 4.58 -3.35
N GLU A 160 -10.07 5.72 -2.77
CA GLU A 160 -9.23 6.91 -2.78
C GLU A 160 -9.17 7.56 -1.39
N TYR A 161 -8.00 8.14 -1.10
CA TYR A 161 -7.70 8.79 0.17
C TYR A 161 -7.08 10.17 -0.07
N TYR A 162 -7.32 11.07 0.86
CA TYR A 162 -6.66 12.35 0.97
C TYR A 162 -6.10 12.51 2.38
N LYS A 163 -4.78 12.66 2.48
CA LYS A 163 -4.06 12.77 3.76
C LYS A 163 -4.41 11.66 4.76
N GLY A 164 -4.46 10.41 4.27
CA GLY A 164 -4.78 9.23 5.05
C GLY A 164 -6.25 9.03 5.38
N LYS A 165 -7.13 9.96 4.98
CA LYS A 165 -8.57 9.86 5.17
C LYS A 165 -9.26 9.44 3.88
N ARG A 166 -10.13 8.44 3.96
CA ARG A 166 -10.89 7.95 2.82
C ARG A 166 -11.84 9.02 2.31
N VAL A 167 -11.73 9.36 1.02
CA VAL A 167 -12.57 10.35 0.33
C VAL A 167 -13.45 9.72 -0.74
N ARG A 168 -13.11 8.51 -1.17
CA ARG A 168 -13.95 7.66 -2.01
C ARG A 168 -14.04 6.27 -1.42
N GLU A 169 -15.24 5.82 -1.13
CA GLU A 169 -15.50 4.47 -0.66
C GLU A 169 -15.13 3.43 -1.72
N LEU A 170 -14.75 2.23 -1.24
CA LEU A 170 -14.52 1.08 -2.11
C LEU A 170 -15.71 0.86 -3.03
N SER A 171 -15.48 0.92 -4.31
CA SER A 171 -16.52 0.73 -5.32
C SER A 171 -16.04 -0.11 -6.48
N LYS A 172 -16.88 -1.03 -6.94
CA LYS A 172 -16.64 -1.78 -8.18
C LYS A 172 -16.85 -0.86 -9.36
N ILE A 173 -15.86 -0.83 -10.27
CA ILE A 173 -15.89 0.03 -11.46
C ILE A 173 -15.93 -0.74 -12.77
N ALA A 174 -15.56 -2.02 -12.76
CA ALA A 174 -15.64 -2.89 -13.93
C ALA A 174 -15.73 -4.37 -13.51
N GLU A 175 -16.13 -5.21 -14.45
CA GLU A 175 -16.03 -6.66 -14.32
C GLU A 175 -14.57 -7.12 -14.54
N ILE A 176 -14.22 -8.25 -13.91
CA ILE A 176 -12.91 -8.88 -14.12
C ILE A 176 -12.81 -9.35 -15.57
N GLN A 177 -11.66 -9.17 -16.17
CA GLN A 177 -11.34 -9.70 -17.49
C GLN A 177 -10.56 -11.00 -17.35
N TYR A 178 -10.54 -11.80 -18.42
CA TYR A 178 -9.86 -13.09 -18.46
C TYR A 178 -8.94 -13.18 -19.68
N ASP A 179 -7.80 -13.83 -19.49
CA ASP A 179 -6.97 -14.34 -20.58
C ASP A 179 -7.18 -15.87 -20.65
N GLY A 180 -7.99 -16.29 -21.61
CA GLY A 180 -8.52 -17.65 -21.61
C GLY A 180 -9.40 -17.93 -20.38
N THR A 181 -8.95 -18.81 -19.49
CA THR A 181 -9.62 -19.14 -18.22
C THR A 181 -9.02 -18.44 -17.01
N ILE A 182 -7.94 -17.68 -17.19
CA ILE A 182 -7.21 -17.05 -16.10
C ILE A 182 -7.73 -15.62 -15.89
N PRO A 183 -8.17 -15.24 -14.69
CA PRO A 183 -8.55 -13.85 -14.42
C PRO A 183 -7.34 -12.93 -14.49
N ILE A 184 -7.50 -11.78 -15.13
CA ILE A 184 -6.48 -10.72 -15.17
C ILE A 184 -6.56 -9.95 -13.86
N THR A 185 -5.67 -10.27 -12.93
CA THR A 185 -5.61 -9.67 -11.60
C THR A 185 -4.42 -8.73 -11.45
N GLY A 186 -4.38 -7.97 -10.37
CA GLY A 186 -3.27 -7.08 -10.05
C GLY A 186 -3.71 -5.88 -9.23
N THR A 187 -2.73 -5.07 -8.84
CA THR A 187 -2.98 -3.85 -8.08
C THR A 187 -2.20 -2.68 -8.67
N ARG A 188 -2.84 -1.53 -8.78
CA ARG A 188 -2.24 -0.25 -9.13
C ARG A 188 -2.42 0.71 -7.98
N VAL A 189 -1.32 1.14 -7.38
CA VAL A 189 -1.26 2.20 -6.37
C VAL A 189 -0.70 3.44 -7.03
N GLU A 190 -1.41 4.56 -6.89
CA GLU A 190 -0.99 5.87 -7.34
C GLU A 190 -1.06 6.85 -6.18
N TYR A 191 0.02 7.55 -5.89
CA TYR A 191 0.06 8.49 -4.78
C TYR A 191 1.01 9.65 -5.05
N ARG A 192 0.84 10.71 -4.27
CA ARG A 192 1.78 11.82 -4.18
C ARG A 192 2.06 12.08 -2.70
N TYR A 193 3.33 12.13 -2.31
CA TYR A 193 3.70 12.43 -0.93
C TYR A 193 3.22 13.82 -0.51
N ASP A 194 2.96 14.01 0.79
CA ASP A 194 2.56 15.32 1.32
C ASP A 194 3.79 16.16 1.63
N GLN A 195 4.04 17.18 0.80
CA GLN A 195 5.18 18.10 0.95
C GLN A 195 5.18 18.86 2.29
N THR A 196 4.04 18.94 2.97
CA THR A 196 3.98 19.58 4.29
C THR A 196 4.54 18.72 5.42
N ILE A 197 4.75 17.42 5.18
CA ILE A 197 5.30 16.46 6.15
C ILE A 197 6.82 16.35 6.00
N PHE A 198 7.31 16.30 4.75
CA PHE A 198 8.71 16.07 4.46
C PHE A 198 9.43 17.42 4.30
N SER A 199 10.30 17.73 5.24
CA SER A 199 10.84 19.08 5.51
C SER A 199 11.88 19.62 4.51
N GLN A 200 12.27 18.82 3.53
CA GLN A 200 13.19 19.27 2.48
C GLN A 200 12.55 19.02 1.12
N THR A 201 12.28 20.11 0.40
CA THR A 201 12.04 20.08 -1.03
C THR A 201 13.21 19.38 -1.68
N ILE A 202 12.95 18.31 -2.38
CA ILE A 202 13.92 17.68 -3.26
C ILE A 202 14.01 18.62 -4.47
N ASP A 203 15.13 19.35 -4.61
CA ASP A 203 15.41 20.07 -5.84
C ASP A 203 15.45 19.02 -6.96
N GLY A 204 14.47 19.08 -7.90
CA GLY A 204 14.33 18.07 -8.95
C GLY A 204 13.24 17.02 -8.74
N GLY A 205 12.54 17.03 -7.59
CA GLY A 205 11.39 16.15 -7.32
C GLY A 205 11.76 14.72 -6.92
N VAL A 206 10.75 13.85 -6.85
CA VAL A 206 10.91 12.43 -6.46
C VAL A 206 11.88 11.69 -7.39
N ALA A 207 11.89 12.03 -8.68
CA ALA A 207 12.76 11.38 -9.65
C ALA A 207 14.26 11.49 -9.31
N ASP A 208 14.67 12.63 -8.73
CA ASP A 208 16.07 12.85 -8.34
C ASP A 208 16.44 12.16 -7.01
N ALA A 209 15.43 11.68 -6.26
CA ALA A 209 15.66 10.87 -5.06
C ALA A 209 16.11 9.44 -5.39
N PHE A 210 16.02 9.04 -6.67
CA PHE A 210 16.39 7.70 -7.12
C PHE A 210 17.45 7.77 -8.20
N SER A 211 18.60 7.12 -7.98
CA SER A 211 19.44 6.70 -9.11
C SER A 211 18.83 5.44 -9.74
N ARG A 212 19.01 5.28 -11.05
CA ARG A 212 18.53 4.10 -11.75
C ARG A 212 19.18 2.81 -11.22
N GLU A 213 20.42 2.92 -10.77
CA GLU A 213 21.19 1.84 -10.16
C GLU A 213 20.56 1.40 -8.83
N GLU A 214 20.15 2.32 -7.96
CA GLU A 214 19.54 1.98 -6.65
C GLU A 214 18.23 1.20 -6.76
N ILE A 215 17.48 1.38 -7.85
CA ILE A 215 16.23 0.63 -8.10
C ILE A 215 16.52 -0.79 -8.58
N ILE A 216 17.63 -0.98 -9.33
CA ILE A 216 18.01 -2.27 -9.92
C ILE A 216 18.69 -3.18 -8.91
N GLU A 217 19.42 -2.61 -7.94
CA GLU A 217 20.18 -3.35 -6.93
C GLU A 217 19.32 -3.87 -5.75
N ARG A 218 18.05 -3.52 -5.67
CA ARG A 218 17.14 -3.96 -4.63
C ARG A 218 16.26 -5.14 -5.09
#